data_fe9f6d0c3b9495b0f6bdf4164cd87d65
#
_entry.id   fe9f6d0c3b9495b0f6bdf4164cd87d65
#
_cell.length_a   1.000
_cell.length_b   1.000
_cell.length_c   1.000
_cell.angle_alpha   90.00
_cell.angle_beta   90.00
_cell.angle_gamma   90.00
#
_symmetry.space_group_name_H-M   'P 1'
#
loop_
_entity.id
_entity.type
_entity.pdbx_description
1 polymer ?
#
loop_
_entity_poly.entity_id
_entity_poly.type
_entity_poly.pdbx_seq_one_letter_code
_entity_poly.pdbx_strand_id
1 'polypeptide(L)'
;MRSSQLLIALFVGAGVALASHSSQAQEQKEAAALTVALVKPAERQWAETVPASGWLKPWHEAIIASEIGSLRITEVLADVGSFVSKGQPLVKLAQESTLADLRQQEASVETAKADLAQAKANADRARKVQGSGALSDEKVTEYLIAEQTAAASLDSAEAGLESQKIKLDQTTITAVDDGLITSRSAQLGAVVSSGTELFRLLRQNRVEWQAEVSARHLLRLKEGLVAAIAGPGDRWVEGKVRLIGPTVSTDTGRAIVYVTLPTNDHPPTGLYTTGRIELETTPALTVPETAIVSRDGLNYLFTVNEESRARRVRVETGRRNAGEVEILSGIDASASVVKSGGAFLADNALVRVEGEAQ
;
A
#
# COMPACT_ATOMS: atom_id res chain seq x y z
N MET A 1 -6.22 97.67 -40.99
CA MET A 1 -6.44 97.98 -42.42
C MET A 1 -7.54 97.06 -42.90
N ARG A 2 -8.67 97.66 -43.09
CA ARG A 2 -9.46 97.66 -44.35
C ARG A 2 -9.96 96.28 -44.77
N SER A 3 -11.14 96.01 -45.08
CA SER A 3 -12.41 96.74 -45.30
C SER A 3 -13.36 95.68 -45.82
N SER A 4 -14.49 95.64 -45.28
CA SER A 4 -15.72 96.19 -45.97
C SER A 4 -16.39 95.22 -46.91
N GLN A 5 -17.57 95.06 -46.59
CA GLN A 5 -18.87 95.37 -47.19
C GLN A 5 -19.48 94.26 -48.08
N LEU A 6 -20.63 93.91 -47.82
CA LEU A 6 -22.03 94.41 -48.10
C LEU A 6 -22.60 93.63 -49.32
N LEU A 7 -23.68 93.08 -49.43
CA LEU A 7 -25.04 93.51 -49.43
C LEU A 7 -26.03 92.45 -49.98
N ILE A 8 -27.17 92.41 -49.38
CA ILE A 8 -28.51 92.40 -49.92
C ILE A 8 -29.09 91.11 -50.50
N ALA A 9 -29.96 90.51 -49.83
CA ALA A 9 -31.44 90.52 -49.80
C ALA A 9 -32.09 90.01 -51.11
N LEU A 10 -32.97 89.04 -50.98
CA LEU A 10 -34.37 89.11 -51.40
C LEU A 10 -35.16 87.82 -51.09
N PHE A 11 -36.12 87.93 -50.26
CA PHE A 11 -37.51 87.48 -50.22
C PHE A 11 -38.02 86.43 -51.17
N VAL A 12 -38.94 85.72 -50.60
CA VAL A 12 -40.24 85.09 -51.01
C VAL A 12 -40.18 83.56 -50.80
N GLY A 13 -40.86 82.93 -49.91
CA GLY A 13 -42.27 82.92 -49.61
C GLY A 13 -42.77 81.48 -49.56
N ALA A 14 -43.44 81.17 -48.52
CA ALA A 14 -44.53 80.23 -48.41
C ALA A 14 -44.30 78.69 -48.58
N GLY A 15 -44.73 77.98 -47.55
CA GLY A 15 -45.10 76.58 -47.66
C GLY A 15 -44.95 75.78 -46.37
N VAL A 16 -45.85 76.00 -45.40
CA VAL A 16 -46.05 75.12 -44.22
C VAL A 16 -46.62 73.75 -44.70
N ALA A 17 -45.81 72.73 -44.55
CA ALA A 17 -46.33 71.35 -44.52
C ALA A 17 -45.81 70.68 -43.28
N LEU A 18 -46.63 70.59 -42.22
CA LEU A 18 -46.41 69.71 -41.10
C LEU A 18 -46.49 68.25 -41.56
N ALA A 19 -45.36 67.64 -41.78
CA ALA A 19 -45.26 66.20 -41.85
C ALA A 19 -44.94 65.63 -40.46
N SER A 20 -45.93 65.08 -39.82
CA SER A 20 -45.83 64.25 -38.59
C SER A 20 -44.99 63.05 -38.90
N HIS A 21 -43.68 63.09 -38.57
CA HIS A 21 -42.86 61.87 -38.54
C HIS A 21 -43.22 61.14 -37.26
N SER A 22 -44.08 60.13 -37.42
CA SER A 22 -44.19 59.05 -36.44
C SER A 22 -42.86 58.37 -36.34
N SER A 23 -42.08 58.65 -35.26
CA SER A 23 -40.90 57.92 -34.89
C SER A 23 -41.36 56.52 -34.53
N GLN A 24 -41.26 55.59 -35.47
CA GLN A 24 -41.28 54.19 -35.12
C GLN A 24 -39.98 53.91 -34.34
N ALA A 25 -40.11 53.80 -33.02
CA ALA A 25 -39.09 53.18 -32.20
C ALA A 25 -38.88 51.75 -32.77
N GLN A 26 -37.87 51.57 -33.59
CA GLN A 26 -37.36 50.24 -33.86
C GLN A 26 -36.97 49.63 -32.52
N GLU A 27 -37.72 48.65 -32.08
CA GLU A 27 -37.27 47.69 -31.03
C GLU A 27 -35.94 47.14 -31.49
N GLN A 28 -34.83 47.71 -31.01
CA GLN A 28 -33.51 47.12 -31.21
C GLN A 28 -33.53 45.76 -30.52
N LYS A 29 -33.73 44.70 -31.32
CA LYS A 29 -33.54 43.34 -30.86
C LYS A 29 -32.14 43.24 -30.26
N GLU A 30 -32.07 43.18 -28.93
CA GLU A 30 -30.81 43.12 -28.20
C GLU A 30 -29.98 41.95 -28.76
N ALA A 31 -28.80 42.25 -29.30
CA ALA A 31 -27.98 41.20 -29.92
C ALA A 31 -27.39 40.32 -28.84
N ALA A 32 -27.49 38.97 -29.03
CA ALA A 32 -26.93 38.03 -28.11
C ALA A 32 -25.40 38.27 -27.96
N ALA A 33 -24.94 38.41 -26.73
CA ALA A 33 -23.54 38.75 -26.41
C ALA A 33 -22.59 37.59 -26.77
N LEU A 34 -23.03 36.34 -26.68
CA LEU A 34 -22.22 35.15 -26.91
C LEU A 34 -23.12 33.93 -27.21
N THR A 35 -22.63 33.01 -28.05
CA THR A 35 -23.22 31.66 -28.16
C THR A 35 -22.60 30.76 -27.11
N VAL A 36 -23.41 30.11 -26.30
CA VAL A 36 -22.99 29.29 -25.17
C VAL A 36 -23.55 27.86 -25.26
N ALA A 37 -22.72 26.90 -24.90
CA ALA A 37 -23.17 25.53 -24.67
C ALA A 37 -23.63 25.39 -23.20
N LEU A 38 -24.77 24.73 -22.99
CA LEU A 38 -25.28 24.48 -21.67
C LEU A 38 -24.95 23.05 -21.21
N VAL A 39 -24.78 22.90 -19.91
CA VAL A 39 -24.64 21.61 -19.23
C VAL A 39 -25.49 21.61 -17.96
N LYS A 40 -26.08 20.48 -17.63
CA LYS A 40 -26.74 20.28 -16.35
C LYS A 40 -25.72 19.74 -15.35
N PRO A 41 -25.72 20.21 -14.11
CA PRO A 41 -24.95 19.61 -13.05
C PRO A 41 -25.28 18.11 -12.94
N ALA A 42 -24.28 17.27 -12.74
CA ALA A 42 -24.45 15.83 -12.62
C ALA A 42 -24.17 15.39 -11.18
N GLU A 43 -25.04 14.58 -10.61
CA GLU A 43 -24.76 13.89 -9.36
C GLU A 43 -23.81 12.73 -9.62
N ARG A 44 -22.65 12.76 -8.99
CA ARG A 44 -21.64 11.70 -9.08
C ARG A 44 -21.26 11.20 -7.71
N GLN A 45 -20.93 9.94 -7.63
CA GLN A 45 -20.34 9.36 -6.43
C GLN A 45 -18.83 9.60 -6.45
N TRP A 46 -18.34 10.44 -5.56
CA TRP A 46 -16.92 10.77 -5.45
C TRP A 46 -16.31 10.30 -4.14
N ALA A 47 -15.21 9.57 -4.27
CA ALA A 47 -14.37 9.24 -3.13
C ALA A 47 -13.61 10.49 -2.67
N GLU A 48 -13.70 10.77 -1.37
CA GLU A 48 -12.77 11.70 -0.75
C GLU A 48 -11.43 10.97 -0.56
N THR A 49 -10.32 11.63 -0.85
CA THR A 49 -9.00 11.01 -0.75
C THR A 49 -8.12 11.72 0.28
N VAL A 50 -7.33 10.95 1.01
CA VAL A 50 -6.29 11.45 1.90
C VAL A 50 -4.95 11.23 1.21
N PRO A 51 -4.23 12.31 0.85
CA PRO A 51 -2.89 12.18 0.29
C PRO A 51 -1.93 11.68 1.36
N ALA A 52 -1.05 10.78 0.99
CA ALA A 52 -0.02 10.24 1.85
C ALA A 52 1.26 9.96 1.04
N SER A 53 2.38 9.84 1.74
CA SER A 53 3.66 9.44 1.16
C SER A 53 4.37 8.52 2.14
N GLY A 54 5.25 7.65 1.63
CA GLY A 54 5.94 6.72 2.52
C GLY A 54 6.76 5.69 1.77
N TRP A 55 7.41 4.83 2.54
CA TRP A 55 8.31 3.82 2.05
C TRP A 55 7.60 2.51 1.76
N LEU A 56 8.02 1.82 0.71
CA LEU A 56 7.71 0.42 0.46
C LEU A 56 8.66 -0.44 1.28
N LYS A 57 8.12 -1.22 2.21
CA LYS A 57 8.91 -2.10 3.07
C LYS A 57 8.40 -3.53 3.01
N PRO A 58 9.25 -4.52 3.29
CA PRO A 58 8.80 -5.87 3.56
C PRO A 58 7.71 -5.87 4.64
N TRP A 59 6.65 -6.66 4.45
CA TRP A 59 5.70 -6.92 5.54
C TRP A 59 6.41 -7.55 6.74
N HIS A 60 7.19 -8.57 6.48
CA HIS A 60 8.13 -9.17 7.42
C HIS A 60 9.37 -9.61 6.65
N GLU A 61 10.52 -9.29 7.18
CA GLU A 61 11.80 -9.80 6.71
C GLU A 61 12.27 -10.87 7.68
N ALA A 62 12.61 -12.06 7.17
CA ALA A 62 13.23 -13.10 7.95
C ALA A 62 14.73 -13.10 7.70
N ILE A 63 15.50 -13.16 8.78
CA ILE A 63 16.95 -13.33 8.75
C ILE A 63 17.22 -14.82 8.86
N ILE A 64 17.95 -15.37 7.90
CA ILE A 64 18.38 -16.76 7.88
C ILE A 64 19.86 -16.76 8.25
N ALA A 65 20.18 -17.32 9.42
CA ALA A 65 21.51 -17.35 9.99
C ALA A 65 21.94 -18.80 10.25
N SER A 66 23.26 -19.02 10.38
CA SER A 66 23.78 -20.31 10.80
C SER A 66 23.53 -20.53 12.28
N GLU A 67 22.96 -21.67 12.66
CA GLU A 67 22.77 -22.07 14.05
C GLU A 67 24.06 -22.65 14.67
N ILE A 68 24.93 -23.22 13.84
CA ILE A 68 26.23 -23.79 14.24
C ILE A 68 27.38 -22.99 13.67
N GLY A 69 28.54 -23.11 14.28
CA GLY A 69 29.74 -22.36 13.87
C GLY A 69 30.93 -23.25 13.55
N SER A 70 32.01 -22.60 13.10
CA SER A 70 33.31 -23.18 12.75
C SER A 70 33.23 -24.18 11.57
N LEU A 71 32.19 -24.12 10.76
CA LEU A 71 32.04 -24.94 9.57
C LEU A 71 32.17 -24.09 8.30
N ARG A 72 32.77 -24.68 7.26
CA ARG A 72 32.93 -24.05 5.96
C ARG A 72 31.70 -24.26 5.09
N ILE A 73 31.30 -23.22 4.35
CA ILE A 73 30.27 -23.34 3.31
C ILE A 73 30.81 -24.15 2.14
N THR A 74 30.18 -25.28 1.83
CA THR A 74 30.49 -26.18 0.72
C THR A 74 29.65 -25.96 -0.50
N GLU A 75 28.39 -25.55 -0.32
CA GLU A 75 27.47 -25.28 -1.42
C GLU A 75 26.60 -24.08 -1.08
N VAL A 76 26.32 -23.24 -2.09
CA VAL A 76 25.33 -22.16 -2.04
C VAL A 76 24.30 -22.43 -3.13
N LEU A 77 23.04 -22.69 -2.74
CA LEU A 77 21.99 -23.23 -3.60
C LEU A 77 20.94 -22.18 -4.01
N ALA A 78 20.98 -20.97 -3.41
CA ALA A 78 20.09 -19.87 -3.71
C ALA A 78 20.84 -18.56 -3.88
N ASP A 79 20.30 -17.63 -4.67
CA ASP A 79 20.86 -16.32 -4.88
C ASP A 79 19.80 -15.23 -4.69
N VAL A 80 20.24 -13.97 -4.67
CA VAL A 80 19.36 -12.81 -4.61
C VAL A 80 18.38 -12.84 -5.80
N GLY A 81 17.09 -12.59 -5.51
CA GLY A 81 16.03 -12.66 -6.52
C GLY A 81 15.42 -14.06 -6.70
N SER A 82 15.97 -15.11 -6.04
CA SER A 82 15.37 -16.45 -6.07
C SER A 82 14.13 -16.53 -5.21
N PHE A 83 13.06 -17.11 -5.73
CA PHE A 83 11.92 -17.56 -4.93
C PHE A 83 12.24 -18.91 -4.31
N VAL A 84 12.00 -19.03 -3.01
CA VAL A 84 12.27 -20.25 -2.25
C VAL A 84 11.04 -20.65 -1.46
N SER A 85 10.91 -21.96 -1.23
CA SER A 85 9.85 -22.56 -0.41
C SER A 85 10.37 -22.91 0.98
N LYS A 86 9.49 -22.87 1.97
CA LYS A 86 9.81 -23.28 3.35
C LYS A 86 10.47 -24.66 3.38
N GLY A 87 11.59 -24.76 4.09
CA GLY A 87 12.38 -25.99 4.19
C GLY A 87 13.31 -26.26 3.00
N GLN A 88 13.29 -25.44 1.96
CA GLN A 88 14.20 -25.58 0.82
C GLN A 88 15.65 -25.30 1.27
N PRO A 89 16.61 -26.20 0.96
CA PRO A 89 18.02 -25.97 1.24
C PRO A 89 18.58 -24.76 0.50
N LEU A 90 19.28 -23.89 1.23
CA LEU A 90 19.90 -22.67 0.71
C LEU A 90 21.42 -22.73 0.74
N VAL A 91 21.98 -23.34 1.79
CA VAL A 91 23.43 -23.53 1.98
C VAL A 91 23.67 -24.89 2.60
N LYS A 92 24.77 -25.56 2.19
CA LYS A 92 25.32 -26.69 2.92
C LYS A 92 26.66 -26.32 3.51
N LEU A 93 26.85 -26.71 4.75
CA LEU A 93 28.12 -26.61 5.46
C LEU A 93 28.88 -27.93 5.38
N ALA A 94 30.18 -27.89 5.64
CA ALA A 94 31.00 -29.08 5.71
C ALA A 94 30.50 -30.05 6.80
N GLN A 95 30.18 -31.27 6.44
CA GLN A 95 29.51 -32.24 7.30
C GLN A 95 30.47 -33.34 7.84
N GLU A 96 31.70 -33.39 7.36
CA GLU A 96 32.60 -34.52 7.57
C GLU A 96 32.88 -34.77 9.07
N SER A 97 33.14 -33.70 9.84
CA SER A 97 33.35 -33.80 11.29
C SER A 97 32.09 -34.21 12.04
N THR A 98 30.96 -33.58 11.70
CA THR A 98 29.66 -33.86 12.34
C THR A 98 29.21 -35.29 12.07
N LEU A 99 29.46 -35.83 10.87
CA LEU A 99 29.21 -37.22 10.52
C LEU A 99 30.09 -38.19 11.28
N ALA A 100 31.37 -37.83 11.53
CA ALA A 100 32.28 -38.64 12.35
C ALA A 100 31.79 -38.69 13.82
N ASP A 101 31.39 -37.55 14.39
CA ASP A 101 30.83 -37.47 15.73
C ASP A 101 29.53 -38.24 15.87
N LEU A 102 28.68 -38.21 14.86
CA LEU A 102 27.44 -39.00 14.80
C LEU A 102 27.72 -40.48 14.87
N ARG A 103 28.63 -40.99 14.04
CA ARG A 103 29.01 -42.43 14.05
C ARG A 103 29.63 -42.86 15.38
N GLN A 104 30.41 -42.00 16.02
CA GLN A 104 30.96 -42.28 17.36
C GLN A 104 29.81 -42.41 18.37
N GLN A 105 28.83 -41.51 18.32
CA GLN A 105 27.68 -41.60 19.25
C GLN A 105 26.75 -42.80 18.96
N GLU A 106 26.57 -43.19 17.68
CA GLU A 106 25.88 -44.42 17.32
C GLU A 106 26.56 -45.65 17.93
N ALA A 107 27.87 -45.73 17.87
CA ALA A 107 28.64 -46.83 18.52
C ALA A 107 28.48 -46.81 20.06
N SER A 108 28.41 -45.64 20.67
CA SER A 108 28.17 -45.51 22.12
C SER A 108 26.78 -46.03 22.52
N VAL A 109 25.73 -45.78 21.71
CA VAL A 109 24.39 -46.33 21.93
C VAL A 109 24.41 -47.85 21.81
N GLU A 110 25.10 -48.42 20.80
CA GLU A 110 25.19 -49.87 20.65
C GLU A 110 25.91 -50.54 21.83
N THR A 111 26.96 -49.89 22.39
CA THR A 111 27.62 -50.36 23.60
C THR A 111 26.67 -50.35 24.79
N ALA A 112 25.96 -49.22 25.01
CA ALA A 112 25.01 -49.11 26.13
C ALA A 112 23.83 -50.13 26.01
N LYS A 113 23.38 -50.45 24.79
CA LYS A 113 22.39 -51.51 24.54
C LYS A 113 22.92 -52.88 24.94
N ALA A 114 24.18 -53.20 24.61
CA ALA A 114 24.79 -54.45 24.97
C ALA A 114 24.94 -54.60 26.49
N ASP A 115 25.36 -53.53 27.18
CA ASP A 115 25.47 -53.48 28.62
C ASP A 115 24.11 -53.66 29.32
N LEU A 116 23.06 -53.01 28.82
CA LEU A 116 21.70 -53.22 29.32
C LEU A 116 21.23 -54.64 29.10
N ALA A 117 21.47 -55.24 27.94
CA ALA A 117 21.10 -56.61 27.65
C ALA A 117 21.79 -57.60 28.62
N GLN A 118 23.07 -57.40 28.92
CA GLN A 118 23.82 -58.14 29.89
C GLN A 118 23.25 -58.01 31.33
N ALA A 119 23.04 -56.73 31.77
CA ALA A 119 22.49 -56.43 33.07
C ALA A 119 21.10 -57.01 33.27
N LYS A 120 20.23 -56.87 32.27
CA LYS A 120 18.88 -57.45 32.25
C LYS A 120 18.90 -58.97 32.33
N ALA A 121 19.77 -59.66 31.59
CA ALA A 121 19.92 -61.11 31.68
C ALA A 121 20.38 -61.57 33.09
N ASN A 122 21.24 -60.79 33.73
CA ASN A 122 21.67 -61.02 35.12
C ASN A 122 20.52 -60.83 36.11
N ALA A 123 19.80 -59.69 36.00
CA ALA A 123 18.66 -59.40 36.86
C ALA A 123 17.51 -60.45 36.70
N ASP A 124 17.23 -60.86 35.47
CA ASP A 124 16.21 -61.92 35.20
C ASP A 124 16.59 -63.27 35.84
N ARG A 125 17.87 -63.62 35.78
CA ARG A 125 18.36 -64.81 36.52
C ARG A 125 18.23 -64.66 38.03
N ALA A 126 18.56 -63.53 38.58
CA ALA A 126 18.45 -63.22 40.00
C ALA A 126 17.00 -63.29 40.49
N ARG A 127 16.04 -62.71 39.72
CA ARG A 127 14.59 -62.74 39.99
C ARG A 127 14.09 -64.19 40.07
N LYS A 128 14.56 -65.12 39.19
CA LYS A 128 14.14 -66.49 39.13
C LYS A 128 14.59 -67.32 40.34
N VAL A 129 15.70 -66.97 41.00
CA VAL A 129 16.25 -67.64 42.19
C VAL A 129 16.02 -66.94 43.49
N GLN A 130 15.33 -65.78 43.46
CA GLN A 130 14.99 -65.04 44.64
C GLN A 130 14.17 -65.86 45.62
N GLY A 131 14.53 -65.87 46.92
CA GLY A 131 13.85 -66.69 47.96
C GLY A 131 14.21 -68.19 47.97
N SER A 132 15.00 -68.71 47.02
CA SER A 132 15.46 -70.09 47.00
C SER A 132 16.70 -70.34 47.89
N GLY A 133 17.34 -69.30 48.39
CA GLY A 133 18.60 -69.36 49.13
C GLY A 133 19.86 -69.50 48.24
N ALA A 134 19.72 -69.52 46.90
CA ALA A 134 20.82 -69.65 45.95
C ALA A 134 21.62 -68.35 45.76
N LEU A 135 21.01 -67.15 46.06
CA LEU A 135 21.62 -65.84 46.07
C LEU A 135 21.19 -65.09 47.33
N SER A 136 22.08 -64.24 47.88
CA SER A 136 21.69 -63.32 48.95
C SER A 136 20.77 -62.21 48.45
N ASP A 137 19.86 -61.71 49.27
CA ASP A 137 18.97 -60.60 48.93
C ASP A 137 19.75 -59.35 48.49
N GLU A 138 20.91 -59.10 49.08
CA GLU A 138 21.82 -58.04 48.70
C GLU A 138 22.28 -58.20 47.24
N LYS A 139 22.67 -59.41 46.86
CA LYS A 139 23.11 -59.69 45.45
C LYS A 139 22.01 -59.59 44.46
N VAL A 140 20.78 -60.00 44.81
CA VAL A 140 19.59 -59.80 43.98
C VAL A 140 19.36 -58.28 43.78
N THR A 141 19.41 -57.52 44.86
CA THR A 141 19.24 -56.05 44.81
C THR A 141 20.31 -55.38 43.94
N GLU A 142 21.57 -55.80 44.04
CA GLU A 142 22.67 -55.33 43.21
C GLU A 142 22.41 -55.52 41.71
N TYR A 143 21.94 -56.70 41.29
CA TYR A 143 21.61 -56.99 39.88
C TYR A 143 20.42 -56.15 39.38
N LEU A 144 19.40 -55.91 40.25
CA LEU A 144 18.27 -55.06 39.87
C LEU A 144 18.69 -53.60 39.73
N ILE A 145 19.53 -53.13 40.59
CA ILE A 145 20.08 -51.75 40.47
C ILE A 145 20.98 -51.62 39.25
N ALA A 146 21.81 -52.65 38.95
CA ALA A 146 22.65 -52.66 37.77
C ALA A 146 21.83 -52.63 36.48
N GLU A 147 20.70 -53.35 36.38
CA GLU A 147 19.77 -53.21 35.25
C GLU A 147 19.22 -51.81 35.09
N GLN A 148 18.76 -51.21 36.22
CA GLN A 148 18.24 -49.85 36.21
C GLN A 148 19.31 -48.81 35.82
N THR A 149 20.54 -48.95 36.30
CA THR A 149 21.67 -48.09 35.95
C THR A 149 22.03 -48.22 34.49
N ALA A 150 22.07 -49.45 33.92
CA ALA A 150 22.35 -49.68 32.53
C ALA A 150 21.23 -49.14 31.62
N ALA A 151 19.96 -49.19 32.03
CA ALA A 151 18.85 -48.57 31.34
C ALA A 151 19.03 -47.04 31.28
N ALA A 152 19.32 -46.41 32.41
CA ALA A 152 19.57 -44.96 32.46
C ALA A 152 20.79 -44.54 31.62
N SER A 153 21.83 -45.39 31.53
CA SER A 153 22.99 -45.19 30.65
C SER A 153 22.63 -45.24 29.18
N LEU A 154 21.74 -46.15 28.78
CA LEU A 154 21.25 -46.21 27.42
C LEU A 154 20.43 -44.97 27.07
N ASP A 155 19.49 -44.58 27.91
CA ASP A 155 18.70 -43.33 27.71
C ASP A 155 19.61 -42.13 27.53
N SER A 156 20.68 -42.00 28.31
CA SER A 156 21.67 -40.93 28.20
C SER A 156 22.42 -41.00 26.85
N ALA A 157 22.83 -42.18 26.40
CA ALA A 157 23.51 -42.37 25.12
C ALA A 157 22.59 -42.03 23.92
N GLU A 158 21.30 -42.41 24.01
CA GLU A 158 20.29 -42.12 22.99
C GLU A 158 20.02 -40.60 22.91
N ALA A 159 19.93 -39.89 24.04
CA ALA A 159 19.83 -38.46 24.08
C ALA A 159 21.06 -37.75 23.44
N GLY A 160 22.28 -38.33 23.69
CA GLY A 160 23.49 -37.87 23.01
C GLY A 160 23.44 -38.06 21.49
N LEU A 161 22.93 -39.18 21.03
CA LEU A 161 22.74 -39.44 19.61
C LEU A 161 21.77 -38.45 18.95
N GLU A 162 20.66 -38.16 19.58
CA GLU A 162 19.70 -37.17 19.10
C GLU A 162 20.31 -35.77 18.99
N SER A 163 21.12 -35.39 19.99
CA SER A 163 21.87 -34.14 19.91
C SER A 163 22.81 -34.05 18.69
N GLN A 164 23.49 -35.14 18.33
CA GLN A 164 24.35 -35.17 17.12
C GLN A 164 23.55 -35.12 15.83
N LYS A 165 22.39 -35.76 15.77
CA LYS A 165 21.48 -35.68 14.63
C LYS A 165 21.02 -34.23 14.40
N ILE A 166 20.57 -33.54 15.47
CA ILE A 166 20.19 -32.12 15.39
C ILE A 166 21.35 -31.28 14.83
N LYS A 167 22.59 -31.49 15.32
CA LYS A 167 23.76 -30.76 14.78
C LYS A 167 24.00 -31.07 13.31
N LEU A 168 23.78 -32.29 12.86
CA LEU A 168 23.92 -32.65 11.46
C LEU A 168 22.83 -31.95 10.61
N ASP A 169 21.59 -31.93 11.06
CA ASP A 169 20.51 -31.21 10.36
C ASP A 169 20.81 -29.72 10.25
N GLN A 170 21.38 -29.11 11.31
CA GLN A 170 21.81 -27.69 11.31
C GLN A 170 22.95 -27.39 10.33
N THR A 171 23.65 -28.38 9.77
CA THR A 171 24.63 -28.15 8.70
C THR A 171 24.00 -27.81 7.36
N THR A 172 22.71 -28.06 7.20
CA THR A 172 21.94 -27.68 6.03
C THR A 172 21.03 -26.52 6.39
N ILE A 173 21.39 -25.33 5.93
CA ILE A 173 20.62 -24.12 6.18
C ILE A 173 19.44 -24.09 5.21
N THR A 174 18.23 -24.01 5.74
CA THR A 174 16.98 -24.03 4.94
C THR A 174 16.21 -22.73 5.05
N ALA A 175 15.32 -22.48 4.08
CA ALA A 175 14.40 -21.37 4.12
C ALA A 175 13.37 -21.55 5.26
N VAL A 176 13.19 -20.53 6.08
CA VAL A 176 12.28 -20.55 7.24
C VAL A 176 10.80 -20.35 6.85
N ASP A 177 10.57 -19.79 5.66
CA ASP A 177 9.22 -19.56 5.08
C ASP A 177 9.33 -19.46 3.56
N ASP A 178 8.18 -19.47 2.87
CA ASP A 178 8.11 -19.15 1.45
C ASP A 178 8.44 -17.67 1.24
N GLY A 179 9.15 -17.35 0.15
CA GLY A 179 9.43 -15.95 -0.16
C GLY A 179 10.54 -15.69 -1.16
N LEU A 180 10.93 -14.44 -1.27
CA LEU A 180 11.96 -13.94 -2.17
C LEU A 180 13.23 -13.62 -1.39
N ILE A 181 14.38 -14.13 -1.84
CA ILE A 181 15.69 -13.75 -1.28
C ILE A 181 16.02 -12.30 -1.67
N THR A 182 16.16 -11.43 -0.68
CA THR A 182 16.46 -9.99 -0.87
C THR A 182 17.93 -9.67 -0.69
N SER A 183 18.67 -10.47 0.11
CA SER A 183 20.10 -10.31 0.37
C SER A 183 20.77 -11.65 0.60
N ARG A 184 22.03 -11.78 0.18
CA ARG A 184 22.88 -12.94 0.38
C ARG A 184 24.27 -12.52 0.86
N SER A 185 24.63 -12.94 2.06
CA SER A 185 26.00 -12.81 2.64
C SER A 185 26.77 -14.11 2.58
N ALA A 186 26.09 -15.25 2.27
CA ALA A 186 26.71 -16.55 2.14
C ALA A 186 27.71 -16.59 0.96
N GLN A 187 28.97 -16.90 1.25
CA GLN A 187 30.04 -17.03 0.25
C GLN A 187 30.62 -18.44 0.27
N LEU A 188 30.77 -19.06 -0.89
CA LEU A 188 31.37 -20.38 -1.03
C LEU A 188 32.78 -20.39 -0.44
N GLY A 189 33.10 -21.36 0.41
CA GLY A 189 34.40 -21.52 1.06
C GLY A 189 34.58 -20.70 2.34
N ALA A 190 33.68 -19.77 2.67
CA ALA A 190 33.73 -19.03 3.92
C ALA A 190 33.44 -19.93 5.12
N VAL A 191 34.08 -19.67 6.26
CA VAL A 191 33.77 -20.30 7.54
C VAL A 191 32.78 -19.43 8.29
N VAL A 192 31.67 -20.04 8.74
CA VAL A 192 30.61 -19.36 9.46
C VAL A 192 30.74 -19.53 10.96
N SER A 193 30.25 -18.54 11.71
CA SER A 193 30.01 -18.63 13.15
C SER A 193 28.53 -18.77 13.43
N SER A 194 28.17 -19.31 14.60
CA SER A 194 26.76 -19.31 15.02
C SER A 194 26.23 -17.88 15.08
N GLY A 195 25.02 -17.65 14.55
CA GLY A 195 24.40 -16.33 14.42
C GLY A 195 24.84 -15.53 13.19
N THR A 196 25.77 -16.05 12.37
CA THR A 196 26.17 -15.36 11.12
C THR A 196 24.99 -15.31 10.16
N GLU A 197 24.55 -14.11 9.79
CA GLU A 197 23.51 -13.88 8.77
C GLU A 197 24.01 -14.35 7.41
N LEU A 198 23.21 -15.20 6.75
CA LEU A 198 23.52 -15.76 5.44
C LEU A 198 22.58 -15.26 4.35
N PHE A 199 21.30 -15.07 4.67
CA PHE A 199 20.30 -14.54 3.76
C PHE A 199 19.30 -13.64 4.49
N ARG A 200 18.66 -12.76 3.71
CA ARG A 200 17.41 -12.11 4.08
C ARG A 200 16.30 -12.56 3.13
N LEU A 201 15.16 -12.85 3.70
CA LEU A 201 14.00 -13.37 3.00
C LEU A 201 12.81 -12.40 3.17
N LEU A 202 12.29 -11.88 2.07
CA LEU A 202 10.98 -11.23 2.04
C LEU A 202 9.91 -12.31 2.11
N ARG A 203 9.30 -12.46 3.29
CA ARG A 203 8.31 -13.51 3.54
C ARG A 203 7.08 -13.34 2.65
N GLN A 204 6.65 -14.45 2.01
CA GLN A 204 5.46 -14.53 1.16
C GLN A 204 5.44 -13.52 0.01
N ASN A 205 6.58 -12.94 -0.35
CA ASN A 205 6.68 -11.82 -1.31
C ASN A 205 5.70 -10.66 -0.99
N ARG A 206 5.42 -10.39 0.28
CA ARG A 206 4.49 -9.36 0.71
C ARG A 206 5.22 -8.07 1.02
N VAL A 207 4.83 -7.05 0.27
CA VAL A 207 5.31 -5.67 0.44
C VAL A 207 4.17 -4.82 0.98
N GLU A 208 4.49 -3.93 1.88
CA GLU A 208 3.57 -2.93 2.42
C GLU A 208 4.06 -1.53 2.14
N TRP A 209 3.14 -0.67 1.78
CA TRP A 209 3.38 0.75 1.79
C TRP A 209 3.13 1.29 3.20
N GLN A 210 4.18 1.78 3.84
CA GLN A 210 4.12 2.46 5.13
C GLN A 210 3.82 3.94 4.87
N ALA A 211 2.53 4.25 4.72
CA ALA A 211 2.05 5.57 4.40
C ALA A 211 2.04 6.48 5.63
N GLU A 212 2.71 7.60 5.57
CA GLU A 212 2.66 8.62 6.60
C GLU A 212 1.46 9.54 6.39
N VAL A 213 0.52 9.51 7.32
CA VAL A 213 -0.72 10.28 7.27
C VAL A 213 -0.77 11.26 8.43
N SER A 214 -1.20 12.49 8.17
CA SER A 214 -1.38 13.51 9.22
C SER A 214 -2.43 13.07 10.25
N ALA A 215 -2.15 13.30 11.54
CA ALA A 215 -3.02 12.92 12.66
C ALA A 215 -4.47 13.40 12.51
N ARG A 216 -4.70 14.56 11.86
CA ARG A 216 -6.04 15.10 11.61
C ARG A 216 -6.96 14.18 10.80
N HIS A 217 -6.40 13.26 10.01
CA HIS A 217 -7.17 12.34 9.15
C HIS A 217 -7.38 10.98 9.81
N LEU A 218 -6.69 10.65 10.91
CA LEU A 218 -6.70 9.30 11.49
C LEU A 218 -8.08 8.81 11.90
N LEU A 219 -8.92 9.68 12.47
CA LEU A 219 -10.28 9.33 12.90
C LEU A 219 -11.21 8.93 11.75
N ARG A 220 -10.83 9.28 10.53
CA ARG A 220 -11.60 9.00 9.31
C ARG A 220 -11.10 7.76 8.58
N LEU A 221 -9.91 7.28 8.92
CA LEU A 221 -9.33 6.08 8.34
C LEU A 221 -9.92 4.84 9.01
N LYS A 222 -10.13 3.80 8.22
CA LYS A 222 -10.57 2.48 8.67
C LYS A 222 -9.74 1.42 7.95
N GLU A 223 -9.59 0.27 8.58
CA GLU A 223 -9.02 -0.91 7.92
C GLU A 223 -9.90 -1.34 6.75
N GLY A 224 -9.28 -1.85 5.69
CA GLY A 224 -9.97 -2.29 4.47
C GLY A 224 -10.20 -1.20 3.42
N LEU A 225 -9.93 0.09 3.72
CA LEU A 225 -10.00 1.16 2.72
C LEU A 225 -9.02 0.90 1.56
N VAL A 226 -9.45 1.26 0.36
CA VAL A 226 -8.60 1.20 -0.82
C VAL A 226 -7.55 2.30 -0.76
N ALA A 227 -6.33 1.97 -1.12
CA ALA A 227 -5.25 2.93 -1.26
C ALA A 227 -4.57 2.71 -2.61
N ALA A 228 -4.13 3.77 -3.25
CA ALA A 228 -3.41 3.71 -4.51
C ALA A 228 -2.08 4.44 -4.39
N ILE A 229 -1.00 3.80 -4.84
CA ILE A 229 0.34 4.37 -4.86
C ILE A 229 0.81 4.62 -6.29
N ALA A 230 1.62 5.65 -6.48
CA ALA A 230 2.31 5.89 -7.74
C ALA A 230 3.49 4.91 -7.85
N GLY A 231 3.41 4.00 -8.80
CA GLY A 231 4.50 3.08 -9.16
C GLY A 231 5.39 3.66 -10.24
N PRO A 232 6.49 2.99 -10.61
CA PRO A 232 7.34 3.37 -11.72
C PRO A 232 6.56 3.46 -13.04
N GLY A 233 6.84 4.49 -13.87
CA GLY A 233 6.21 4.67 -15.18
C GLY A 233 4.75 5.14 -15.12
N ASP A 234 4.40 5.97 -14.13
CA ASP A 234 3.06 6.57 -13.94
C ASP A 234 1.93 5.54 -13.76
N ARG A 235 2.28 4.32 -13.42
CA ARG A 235 1.32 3.26 -13.15
C ARG A 235 0.85 3.33 -11.70
N TRP A 236 -0.46 3.31 -11.48
CA TRP A 236 -1.03 3.22 -10.15
C TRP A 236 -1.15 1.75 -9.73
N VAL A 237 -0.71 1.47 -8.51
CA VAL A 237 -0.86 0.15 -7.88
C VAL A 237 -1.84 0.29 -6.72
N GLU A 238 -2.90 -0.51 -6.77
CA GLU A 238 -3.92 -0.52 -5.72
C GLU A 238 -3.55 -1.49 -4.61
N GLY A 239 -3.82 -1.06 -3.38
CA GLY A 239 -3.66 -1.85 -2.17
C GLY A 239 -4.81 -1.62 -1.20
N LYS A 240 -4.74 -2.25 -0.04
CA LYS A 240 -5.73 -2.09 1.03
C LYS A 240 -5.08 -1.73 2.35
N VAL A 241 -5.67 -0.79 3.06
CA VAL A 241 -5.28 -0.47 4.44
C VAL A 241 -5.48 -1.71 5.31
N ARG A 242 -4.38 -2.25 5.82
CA ARG A 242 -4.38 -3.41 6.73
C ARG A 242 -4.44 -3.00 8.19
N LEU A 243 -3.69 -1.94 8.53
CA LEU A 243 -3.55 -1.51 9.92
C LEU A 243 -3.27 -0.01 9.95
N ILE A 244 -3.89 0.67 10.88
CA ILE A 244 -3.57 2.05 11.24
C ILE A 244 -2.64 2.00 12.45
N GLY A 245 -1.43 2.52 12.31
CA GLY A 245 -0.44 2.52 13.39
C GLY A 245 -0.98 3.22 14.65
N PRO A 246 -0.76 2.64 15.83
CA PRO A 246 -1.34 3.14 17.08
C PRO A 246 -0.63 4.39 17.60
N THR A 247 0.50 4.77 17.00
CA THR A 247 1.34 5.88 17.47
C THR A 247 1.42 6.99 16.44
N VAL A 248 1.46 8.21 16.92
CA VAL A 248 1.75 9.41 16.14
C VAL A 248 3.17 9.86 16.48
N SER A 249 3.99 10.10 15.47
CA SER A 249 5.33 10.64 15.67
C SER A 249 5.23 12.06 16.25
N THR A 250 5.93 12.30 17.34
CA THR A 250 5.99 13.62 17.98
C THR A 250 6.70 14.66 17.12
N ASP A 251 7.64 14.21 16.26
CA ASP A 251 8.45 15.10 15.44
C ASP A 251 7.70 15.58 14.18
N THR A 252 6.86 14.70 13.60
CA THR A 252 6.19 14.98 12.33
C THR A 252 4.68 15.18 12.44
N GLY A 253 4.06 14.83 13.59
CA GLY A 253 2.61 14.83 13.76
C GLY A 253 1.87 13.84 12.83
N ARG A 254 2.59 12.80 12.35
CA ARG A 254 2.07 11.81 11.41
C ARG A 254 2.02 10.43 12.05
N ALA A 255 1.06 9.62 11.64
CA ALA A 255 1.00 8.20 11.94
C ALA A 255 1.32 7.39 10.69
N ILE A 256 1.80 6.17 10.91
CA ILE A 256 2.04 5.22 9.82
C ILE A 256 0.77 4.41 9.60
N VAL A 257 0.31 4.38 8.36
CA VAL A 257 -0.77 3.51 7.90
C VAL A 257 -0.14 2.43 7.03
N TYR A 258 -0.38 1.18 7.38
CA TYR A 258 0.17 0.03 6.67
C TYR A 258 -0.81 -0.42 5.59
N VAL A 259 -0.40 -0.32 4.35
CA VAL A 259 -1.19 -0.69 3.18
C VAL A 259 -0.56 -1.92 2.54
N THR A 260 -1.30 -3.03 2.50
CA THR A 260 -0.86 -4.25 1.81
C THR A 260 -1.03 -4.09 0.31
N LEU A 261 0.03 -4.37 -0.44
CA LEU A 261 0.04 -4.38 -1.91
C LEU A 261 -0.16 -5.80 -2.45
N PRO A 262 -0.56 -5.95 -3.72
CA PRO A 262 -0.64 -7.26 -4.39
C PRO A 262 0.72 -7.94 -4.43
N THR A 263 0.77 -9.26 -4.18
CA THR A 263 2.04 -10.02 -4.09
C THR A 263 2.80 -10.16 -5.41
N ASN A 264 2.09 -10.09 -6.55
CA ASN A 264 2.69 -10.29 -7.87
C ASN A 264 2.83 -9.00 -8.69
N ASP A 265 2.41 -7.87 -8.12
CA ASP A 265 2.33 -6.61 -8.85
C ASP A 265 2.60 -5.42 -7.91
N HIS A 266 3.79 -5.37 -7.36
CA HIS A 266 4.24 -4.28 -6.53
C HIS A 266 5.61 -3.79 -6.95
N PRO A 267 5.92 -2.49 -6.75
CA PRO A 267 7.28 -1.97 -6.92
C PRO A 267 8.24 -2.60 -5.91
N PRO A 268 9.55 -2.53 -6.18
CA PRO A 268 10.57 -3.02 -5.25
C PRO A 268 10.48 -2.38 -3.86
N THR A 269 10.88 -3.13 -2.84
CA THR A 269 11.06 -2.61 -1.49
C THR A 269 12.17 -1.55 -1.44
N GLY A 270 12.07 -0.61 -0.49
CA GLY A 270 13.04 0.48 -0.36
C GLY A 270 12.72 1.71 -1.23
N LEU A 271 11.64 1.68 -2.01
CA LEU A 271 11.19 2.84 -2.78
C LEU A 271 10.33 3.75 -1.88
N TYR A 272 10.57 5.06 -1.95
CA TYR A 272 9.69 6.08 -1.39
C TYR A 272 8.69 6.52 -2.45
N THR A 273 7.42 6.47 -2.14
CA THR A 273 6.37 6.83 -3.10
C THR A 273 5.26 7.65 -2.47
N THR A 274 4.53 8.36 -3.32
CA THR A 274 3.32 9.09 -2.97
C THR A 274 2.10 8.27 -3.35
N GLY A 275 0.99 8.52 -2.69
CA GLY A 275 -0.26 7.84 -2.97
C GLY A 275 -1.43 8.54 -2.31
N ARG A 276 -2.58 7.91 -2.39
CA ARG A 276 -3.82 8.35 -1.76
C ARG A 276 -4.54 7.18 -1.12
N ILE A 277 -5.23 7.45 -0.03
CA ILE A 277 -6.14 6.51 0.62
C ILE A 277 -7.55 7.02 0.34
N GLU A 278 -8.42 6.19 -0.21
CA GLU A 278 -9.80 6.53 -0.53
C GLU A 278 -10.66 6.37 0.72
N LEU A 279 -11.33 7.45 1.10
CA LEU A 279 -12.33 7.45 2.16
C LEU A 279 -13.69 7.01 1.60
N GLU A 280 -14.73 7.20 2.40
CA GLU A 280 -16.09 6.92 1.97
C GLU A 280 -16.46 7.75 0.73
N THR A 281 -17.16 7.09 -0.19
CA THR A 281 -17.71 7.73 -1.38
C THR A 281 -18.97 8.51 -0.97
N THR A 282 -18.99 9.78 -1.29
CA THR A 282 -20.13 10.65 -1.02
C THR A 282 -20.72 11.20 -2.31
N PRO A 283 -22.04 11.43 -2.39
CA PRO A 283 -22.63 12.09 -3.54
C PRO A 283 -22.07 13.51 -3.66
N ALA A 284 -21.75 13.92 -4.87
CA ALA A 284 -21.24 15.23 -5.22
C ALA A 284 -21.99 15.77 -6.43
N LEU A 285 -22.49 16.99 -6.35
CA LEU A 285 -23.02 17.71 -7.50
C LEU A 285 -21.86 18.32 -8.27
N THR A 286 -21.64 17.90 -9.52
CA THR A 286 -20.46 18.26 -10.29
C THR A 286 -20.80 19.05 -11.54
N VAL A 287 -19.87 19.94 -11.93
CA VAL A 287 -19.90 20.65 -13.21
C VAL A 287 -18.50 20.58 -13.84
N PRO A 288 -18.38 20.70 -15.17
CA PRO A 288 -17.07 20.84 -15.81
C PRO A 288 -16.28 22.04 -15.24
N GLU A 289 -14.99 21.88 -15.04
CA GLU A 289 -14.11 22.95 -14.54
C GLU A 289 -14.16 24.21 -15.41
N THR A 290 -14.41 24.04 -16.71
CA THR A 290 -14.55 25.15 -17.68
C THR A 290 -15.78 26.03 -17.43
N ALA A 291 -16.76 25.56 -16.66
CA ALA A 291 -17.93 26.34 -16.27
C ALA A 291 -17.63 27.30 -15.09
N ILE A 292 -16.58 27.06 -14.33
CA ILE A 292 -16.22 27.88 -13.18
C ILE A 292 -15.49 29.15 -13.64
N VAL A 293 -15.97 30.29 -13.18
CA VAL A 293 -15.34 31.61 -13.41
C VAL A 293 -14.87 32.16 -12.07
N SER A 294 -13.56 32.27 -11.89
CA SER A 294 -12.99 32.84 -10.69
C SER A 294 -12.72 34.35 -10.90
N ARG A 295 -13.28 35.20 -10.04
CA ARG A 295 -13.03 36.65 -10.00
C ARG A 295 -12.92 37.11 -8.55
N ASP A 296 -11.93 37.92 -8.27
CA ASP A 296 -11.71 38.53 -6.94
C ASP A 296 -11.66 37.52 -5.79
N GLY A 297 -11.09 36.31 -6.06
CA GLY A 297 -11.00 35.24 -5.08
C GLY A 297 -12.30 34.48 -4.83
N LEU A 298 -13.36 34.78 -5.57
CA LEU A 298 -14.67 34.10 -5.49
C LEU A 298 -14.94 33.30 -6.77
N ASN A 299 -15.69 32.20 -6.62
CA ASN A 299 -16.09 31.37 -7.75
C ASN A 299 -17.53 31.65 -8.12
N TYR A 300 -17.77 31.70 -9.41
CA TYR A 300 -19.08 31.97 -10.01
C TYR A 300 -19.37 30.94 -11.11
N LEU A 301 -20.67 30.70 -11.31
CA LEU A 301 -21.23 30.04 -12.48
C LEU A 301 -22.20 31.00 -13.18
N PHE A 302 -22.41 30.79 -14.45
CA PHE A 302 -23.50 31.46 -15.17
C PHE A 302 -24.60 30.43 -15.46
N THR A 303 -25.81 30.70 -14.97
CA THR A 303 -27.03 29.95 -15.32
C THR A 303 -27.79 30.72 -16.39
N VAL A 304 -28.51 30.01 -17.24
CA VAL A 304 -29.36 30.64 -18.28
C VAL A 304 -30.82 30.36 -17.93
N ASN A 305 -31.63 31.43 -17.88
CA ASN A 305 -33.05 31.36 -17.63
C ASN A 305 -33.87 31.07 -18.92
N GLU A 306 -35.18 30.92 -18.82
CA GLU A 306 -36.07 30.67 -19.95
C GLU A 306 -36.09 31.80 -21.00
N GLU A 307 -35.69 33.03 -20.59
CA GLU A 307 -35.58 34.19 -21.45
C GLU A 307 -34.20 34.30 -22.14
N SER A 308 -33.39 33.23 -22.11
CA SER A 308 -32.03 33.19 -22.65
C SER A 308 -31.08 34.25 -22.07
N ARG A 309 -31.29 34.66 -20.81
CA ARG A 309 -30.42 35.59 -20.10
C ARG A 309 -29.49 34.86 -19.14
N ALA A 310 -28.21 35.25 -19.16
CA ALA A 310 -27.20 34.72 -18.29
C ALA A 310 -27.26 35.39 -16.91
N ARG A 311 -27.43 34.60 -15.86
CA ARG A 311 -27.41 35.07 -14.47
C ARG A 311 -26.15 34.58 -13.81
N ARG A 312 -25.36 35.51 -13.25
CA ARG A 312 -24.19 35.19 -12.47
C ARG A 312 -24.57 34.68 -11.08
N VAL A 313 -24.18 33.47 -10.74
CA VAL A 313 -24.44 32.85 -9.45
C VAL A 313 -23.14 32.58 -8.74
N ARG A 314 -22.98 33.08 -7.51
CA ARG A 314 -21.85 32.73 -6.66
C ARG A 314 -21.99 31.31 -6.17
N VAL A 315 -20.90 30.54 -6.24
CA VAL A 315 -20.86 29.13 -5.80
C VAL A 315 -19.70 28.88 -4.88
N GLU A 316 -19.89 27.93 -3.99
CA GLU A 316 -18.80 27.35 -3.21
C GLU A 316 -18.38 26.05 -3.89
N THR A 317 -17.10 25.96 -4.21
CA THR A 317 -16.52 24.78 -4.87
C THR A 317 -15.84 23.88 -3.85
N GLY A 318 -15.98 22.57 -4.03
CA GLY A 318 -15.34 21.53 -3.23
C GLY A 318 -14.20 20.84 -3.97
N ARG A 319 -14.28 19.50 -4.00
CA ARG A 319 -13.28 18.61 -4.63
C ARG A 319 -13.19 18.84 -6.14
N ARG A 320 -12.05 18.46 -6.72
CA ARG A 320 -11.81 18.48 -8.17
C ARG A 320 -11.30 17.11 -8.60
N ASN A 321 -11.85 16.58 -9.66
CA ASN A 321 -11.43 15.29 -10.21
C ASN A 321 -11.76 15.20 -11.70
N ALA A 322 -10.79 14.71 -12.50
CA ALA A 322 -10.94 14.43 -13.93
C ALA A 322 -11.60 15.56 -14.75
N GLY A 323 -11.26 16.84 -14.45
CA GLY A 323 -11.79 18.02 -15.17
C GLY A 323 -13.21 18.43 -14.73
N GLU A 324 -13.72 17.86 -13.65
CA GLU A 324 -14.97 18.26 -13.00
C GLU A 324 -14.71 18.85 -11.62
N VAL A 325 -15.59 19.74 -11.17
CA VAL A 325 -15.54 20.43 -9.89
C VAL A 325 -16.83 20.19 -9.14
N GLU A 326 -16.74 19.82 -7.89
CA GLU A 326 -17.87 19.70 -6.98
C GLU A 326 -18.41 21.07 -6.57
N ILE A 327 -19.71 21.23 -6.57
CA ILE A 327 -20.41 22.40 -6.09
C ILE A 327 -21.05 22.06 -4.73
N LEU A 328 -20.60 22.75 -3.70
CA LEU A 328 -21.10 22.59 -2.33
C LEU A 328 -22.36 23.40 -2.07
N SER A 329 -22.46 24.59 -2.70
CA SER A 329 -23.62 25.46 -2.56
C SER A 329 -23.72 26.44 -3.73
N GLY A 330 -24.92 26.97 -3.98
CA GLY A 330 -25.18 28.03 -4.94
C GLY A 330 -26.06 27.66 -6.11
N ILE A 331 -26.13 26.37 -6.51
CA ILE A 331 -27.02 25.91 -7.59
C ILE A 331 -27.65 24.56 -7.24
N ASP A 332 -28.78 24.28 -7.91
CA ASP A 332 -29.48 23.00 -7.85
C ASP A 332 -29.11 22.10 -9.05
N ALA A 333 -29.36 20.80 -8.94
CA ALA A 333 -29.12 19.82 -10.00
C ALA A 333 -29.92 20.10 -11.30
N SER A 334 -31.02 20.86 -11.22
CA SER A 334 -31.87 21.22 -12.36
C SER A 334 -31.39 22.45 -13.14
N ALA A 335 -30.40 23.18 -12.62
CA ALA A 335 -29.93 24.43 -13.20
C ALA A 335 -29.27 24.19 -14.56
N SER A 336 -29.57 25.06 -15.55
CA SER A 336 -28.86 25.08 -16.85
C SER A 336 -27.64 25.98 -16.73
N VAL A 337 -26.45 25.38 -16.69
CA VAL A 337 -25.16 26.05 -16.47
C VAL A 337 -24.41 26.20 -17.79
N VAL A 338 -23.81 27.38 -18.00
CA VAL A 338 -22.90 27.62 -19.14
C VAL A 338 -21.66 26.78 -19.00
N LYS A 339 -21.42 25.85 -19.92
CA LYS A 339 -20.30 24.91 -19.91
C LYS A 339 -18.94 25.58 -20.08
N SER A 340 -18.86 26.62 -20.92
CA SER A 340 -17.65 27.37 -21.21
C SER A 340 -17.95 28.77 -21.68
N GLY A 341 -16.97 29.70 -21.59
CA GLY A 341 -17.14 31.09 -22.04
C GLY A 341 -17.77 32.02 -21.01
N GLY A 342 -18.11 31.57 -19.82
CA GLY A 342 -18.69 32.38 -18.73
C GLY A 342 -17.83 33.59 -18.35
N ALA A 343 -16.52 33.52 -18.55
CA ALA A 343 -15.61 34.65 -18.26
C ALA A 343 -15.90 35.91 -19.10
N PHE A 344 -16.51 35.74 -20.26
CA PHE A 344 -16.86 36.82 -21.19
C PHE A 344 -18.30 37.32 -21.02
N LEU A 345 -19.07 36.72 -20.14
CA LEU A 345 -20.45 37.10 -19.89
C LEU A 345 -20.55 38.17 -18.80
N ALA A 346 -21.44 39.14 -19.03
CA ALA A 346 -21.93 40.03 -18.00
C ALA A 346 -23.19 39.43 -17.34
N ASP A 347 -23.50 39.89 -16.15
CA ASP A 347 -24.77 39.57 -15.50
C ASP A 347 -25.94 40.12 -16.31
N ASN A 348 -26.98 39.32 -16.49
CA ASN A 348 -28.17 39.65 -17.30
C ASN A 348 -27.93 39.77 -18.83
N ALA A 349 -26.75 39.34 -19.35
CA ALA A 349 -26.47 39.34 -20.78
C ALA A 349 -27.36 38.37 -21.54
N LEU A 350 -27.89 38.78 -22.72
CA LEU A 350 -28.64 37.91 -23.61
C LEU A 350 -27.62 36.96 -24.28
N VAL A 351 -27.88 35.65 -24.24
CA VAL A 351 -27.03 34.62 -24.82
C VAL A 351 -27.82 33.80 -25.86
N ARG A 352 -27.11 33.24 -26.83
CA ARG A 352 -27.67 32.24 -27.72
C ARG A 352 -27.23 30.85 -27.25
N VAL A 353 -28.19 29.96 -27.04
CA VAL A 353 -27.90 28.58 -26.67
C VAL A 353 -27.54 27.79 -27.91
N GLU A 354 -26.45 27.04 -27.88
CA GLU A 354 -26.00 26.16 -28.97
C GLU A 354 -27.02 25.01 -29.10
N GLY A 355 -27.66 24.89 -30.28
CA GLY A 355 -28.66 23.84 -30.55
C GLY A 355 -30.13 24.30 -30.59
N GLU A 356 -30.45 25.54 -30.22
CA GLU A 356 -31.78 26.13 -30.54
C GLU A 356 -31.77 26.66 -31.97
N ALA A 357 -32.32 25.89 -32.90
CA ALA A 357 -32.62 26.36 -34.26
C ALA A 357 -33.71 27.42 -34.19
N GLN A 358 -33.53 28.54 -34.92
CA GLN A 358 -34.57 29.55 -35.11
C GLN A 358 -35.81 28.99 -35.80
#